data_b7f295a2bda23e2ad4d552896c117c4a
#
_entry.id   b7f295a2bda23e2ad4d552896c117c4a
#
_cell.length_a   1.000
_cell.length_b   1.000
_cell.length_c   1.000
_cell.angle_alpha   90.00
_cell.angle_beta   90.00
_cell.angle_gamma   90.00
#
_symmetry.space_group_name_H-M   'P 1'
#
loop_
_entity.id
_entity.type
_entity.pdbx_description
1 polymer ?
#
loop_
_entity_poly.entity_id
_entity_poly.type
_entity_poly.pdbx_seq_one_letter_code
_entity_poly.pdbx_strand_id
1 'polypeptide(L)'
;MTEKIIIGMTGPFGSGCTYISRKILEEMGYTYISLSDILREIDADAAGAPRTELQDVGNRIRNEHGYDYLAQKAIEIINASSDRKFVIDSIRNTHEIETLKRVYSGFFLFAIWASSEIRWNRVSSKYSGNQTLFEEDDKRDRDEKIENGQQITLCYQMADVVILNQDIIHNTAAESFTKLKLIVKKYVDLIEKTEDFVPTEQETLMTMAYANSLRSSCTQRKVGALIIDEFGNVFSSGYNEVPTSERPCKMVYGECYRKHLRELIDTDLRQAVQDESLVKTVSGIVKKHSKMLDYCRALHAEESAIVNMARLSISAELSKATLYTTTYPCNLCANKIVHVGIKRIIYFEPYPQIEAKEILKAHRVEQIPFEGITFNGYFRFMEVLR
;
A
#
# COMPACT_ATOMS: atom_id res chain seq x y z
N MET A 1 -8.67 -33.23 6.29
CA MET A 1 -7.28 -32.73 6.36
C MET A 1 -7.32 -31.43 7.14
N THR A 2 -6.55 -31.28 8.19
CA THR A 2 -6.47 -30.04 8.97
C THR A 2 -5.86 -28.95 8.09
N GLU A 3 -6.54 -27.80 8.01
CA GLU A 3 -6.17 -26.64 7.19
C GLU A 3 -4.76 -26.14 7.51
N LYS A 4 -3.93 -25.89 6.49
CA LYS A 4 -2.61 -25.26 6.68
C LYS A 4 -2.77 -23.76 6.87
N ILE A 5 -2.06 -23.19 7.82
CA ILE A 5 -2.00 -21.74 8.09
C ILE A 5 -0.75 -21.16 7.42
N ILE A 6 -0.94 -20.14 6.60
CA ILE A 6 0.14 -19.55 5.81
C ILE A 6 0.11 -18.05 5.98
N ILE A 7 1.20 -17.46 6.44
CA ILE A 7 1.37 -16.00 6.53
C ILE A 7 2.28 -15.55 5.40
N GLY A 8 1.75 -14.79 4.45
CA GLY A 8 2.52 -14.10 3.44
C GLY A 8 3.05 -12.77 3.96
N MET A 9 4.29 -12.43 3.62
CA MET A 9 4.93 -11.18 4.01
C MET A 9 5.22 -10.31 2.80
N THR A 10 4.75 -9.07 2.83
CA THR A 10 5.04 -8.06 1.80
C THR A 10 5.43 -6.74 2.44
N GLY A 11 6.16 -5.92 1.71
CA GLY A 11 6.57 -4.59 2.15
C GLY A 11 7.78 -4.08 1.41
N PRO A 12 8.04 -2.76 1.47
CA PRO A 12 9.19 -2.17 0.81
C PRO A 12 10.50 -2.67 1.42
N PHE A 13 11.56 -2.64 0.62
CA PHE A 13 12.87 -3.12 1.07
C PHE A 13 13.35 -2.39 2.34
N GLY A 14 13.84 -3.14 3.30
CA GLY A 14 14.26 -2.62 4.61
C GLY A 14 13.12 -2.44 5.62
N SER A 15 11.86 -2.77 5.29
CA SER A 15 10.74 -2.70 6.25
C SER A 15 10.80 -3.76 7.36
N GLY A 16 11.53 -4.87 7.14
CA GLY A 16 11.77 -5.90 8.15
C GLY A 16 10.94 -7.18 7.99
N CYS A 17 10.38 -7.46 6.81
CA CYS A 17 9.66 -8.72 6.55
C CYS A 17 10.49 -9.95 6.97
N THR A 18 11.71 -10.09 6.47
CA THR A 18 12.62 -11.20 6.80
C THR A 18 12.94 -11.26 8.30
N TYR A 19 13.10 -10.10 8.95
CA TYR A 19 13.37 -10.04 10.38
C TYR A 19 12.19 -10.59 11.20
N ILE A 20 10.97 -10.17 10.89
CA ILE A 20 9.74 -10.66 11.54
C ILE A 20 9.57 -12.15 11.26
N SER A 21 9.75 -12.59 10.01
CA SER A 21 9.61 -14.00 9.63
C SER A 21 10.56 -14.89 10.40
N ARG A 22 11.88 -14.55 10.44
CA ARG A 22 12.90 -15.41 11.05
C ARG A 22 13.05 -15.24 12.57
N LYS A 23 12.78 -14.05 13.14
CA LYS A 23 13.01 -13.81 14.57
C LYS A 23 11.75 -13.89 15.42
N ILE A 24 10.57 -13.87 14.79
CA ILE A 24 9.30 -13.90 15.52
C ILE A 24 8.46 -15.10 15.07
N LEU A 25 8.18 -15.26 13.78
CA LEU A 25 7.27 -16.31 13.30
C LEU A 25 7.92 -17.70 13.35
N GLU A 26 9.21 -17.86 13.04
CA GLU A 26 9.90 -19.16 13.25
C GLU A 26 9.90 -19.56 14.73
N GLU A 27 10.11 -18.62 15.68
CA GLU A 27 9.98 -18.92 17.13
C GLU A 27 8.55 -19.35 17.53
N MET A 28 7.52 -18.95 16.76
CA MET A 28 6.12 -19.36 16.94
C MET A 28 5.78 -20.65 16.19
N GLY A 29 6.78 -21.33 15.62
CA GLY A 29 6.63 -22.61 14.95
C GLY A 29 6.20 -22.54 13.49
N TYR A 30 6.42 -21.41 12.82
CA TYR A 30 6.19 -21.27 11.37
C TYR A 30 7.42 -21.68 10.57
N THR A 31 7.26 -22.56 9.60
CA THR A 31 8.32 -22.94 8.65
C THR A 31 8.53 -21.80 7.65
N TYR A 32 9.77 -21.31 7.57
CA TYR A 32 10.14 -20.17 6.71
C TYR A 32 10.38 -20.60 5.27
N ILE A 33 9.77 -19.87 4.32
CA ILE A 33 9.97 -19.99 2.89
C ILE A 33 10.24 -18.58 2.33
N SER A 34 11.27 -18.43 1.49
CA SER A 34 11.62 -17.14 0.88
C SER A 34 11.51 -17.24 -0.64
N LEU A 35 10.62 -16.43 -1.25
CA LEU A 35 10.52 -16.37 -2.71
C LEU A 35 11.80 -15.86 -3.35
N SER A 36 12.56 -15.01 -2.65
CA SER A 36 13.85 -14.54 -3.15
C SER A 36 14.96 -15.61 -3.07
N ASP A 37 14.87 -16.56 -2.15
CA ASP A 37 15.81 -17.66 -2.08
C ASP A 37 15.46 -18.72 -3.14
N ILE A 38 14.18 -19.02 -3.33
CA ILE A 38 13.70 -19.86 -4.46
C ILE A 38 14.20 -19.29 -5.80
N LEU A 39 14.11 -17.94 -5.98
CA LEU A 39 14.61 -17.30 -7.19
C LEU A 39 16.11 -17.53 -7.40
N ARG A 40 16.92 -17.45 -6.32
CA ARG A 40 18.38 -17.71 -6.37
C ARG A 40 18.73 -19.17 -6.63
N GLU A 41 17.88 -20.10 -6.25
CA GLU A 41 18.05 -21.53 -6.52
C GLU A 41 17.72 -21.88 -7.98
N ILE A 42 16.73 -21.21 -8.56
CA ILE A 42 16.30 -21.45 -9.95
C ILE A 42 17.28 -20.83 -10.95
N ASP A 43 17.84 -19.68 -10.64
CA ASP A 43 18.62 -18.90 -11.58
C ASP A 43 20.02 -18.58 -11.00
N ALA A 44 21.05 -19.08 -11.66
CA ALA A 44 22.44 -18.90 -11.24
C ALA A 44 22.89 -17.42 -11.25
N ASP A 45 22.30 -16.59 -12.14
CA ASP A 45 22.58 -15.16 -12.22
C ASP A 45 22.04 -14.41 -10.99
N ALA A 46 21.06 -14.97 -10.31
CA ALA A 46 20.54 -14.43 -9.06
C ALA A 46 21.42 -14.69 -7.83
N ALA A 47 22.37 -15.65 -7.93
CA ALA A 47 23.25 -16.03 -6.84
C ALA A 47 24.28 -14.93 -6.55
N GLY A 48 24.12 -14.24 -5.40
CA GLY A 48 25.00 -13.13 -5.01
C GLY A 48 24.74 -11.82 -5.75
N ALA A 49 23.77 -11.76 -6.64
CA ALA A 49 23.41 -10.58 -7.41
C ALA A 49 23.01 -9.39 -6.50
N PRO A 50 23.41 -8.16 -6.82
CA PRO A 50 22.89 -6.98 -6.17
C PRO A 50 21.38 -6.86 -6.40
N ARG A 51 20.73 -6.02 -5.62
CA ARG A 51 19.27 -5.94 -5.62
C ARG A 51 18.65 -5.62 -6.98
N THR A 52 19.22 -4.67 -7.70
CA THR A 52 18.74 -4.23 -9.02
C THR A 52 18.72 -5.41 -10.00
N GLU A 53 19.80 -6.19 -10.05
CA GLU A 53 19.89 -7.40 -10.89
C GLU A 53 18.91 -8.47 -10.45
N LEU A 54 18.70 -8.65 -9.12
CA LEU A 54 17.72 -9.58 -8.59
C LEU A 54 16.27 -9.22 -8.99
N GLN A 55 15.96 -7.91 -9.12
CA GLN A 55 14.69 -7.44 -9.65
C GLN A 55 14.54 -7.82 -11.14
N ASP A 56 15.60 -7.65 -11.93
CA ASP A 56 15.61 -8.00 -13.37
C ASP A 56 15.43 -9.50 -13.58
N VAL A 57 16.14 -10.31 -12.81
CA VAL A 57 15.99 -11.78 -12.84
C VAL A 57 14.55 -12.17 -12.45
N GLY A 58 13.99 -11.58 -11.39
CA GLY A 58 12.62 -11.83 -10.99
C GLY A 58 11.60 -11.48 -12.08
N ASN A 59 11.80 -10.38 -12.79
CA ASN A 59 10.94 -9.98 -13.91
C ASN A 59 11.08 -10.94 -15.10
N ARG A 60 12.31 -11.40 -15.40
CA ARG A 60 12.58 -12.39 -16.46
C ARG A 60 11.86 -13.71 -16.15
N ILE A 61 12.04 -14.26 -14.96
CA ILE A 61 11.43 -15.54 -14.55
C ILE A 61 9.88 -15.45 -14.59
N ARG A 62 9.29 -14.35 -14.14
CA ARG A 62 7.83 -14.15 -14.26
C ARG A 62 7.37 -14.05 -15.69
N ASN A 63 8.17 -13.48 -16.58
CA ASN A 63 7.83 -13.35 -17.99
C ASN A 63 7.92 -14.71 -18.74
N GLU A 64 8.89 -15.54 -18.37
CA GLU A 64 9.14 -16.84 -19.00
C GLU A 64 8.20 -17.95 -18.50
N HIS A 65 7.85 -17.94 -17.20
CA HIS A 65 7.14 -19.04 -16.55
C HIS A 65 5.75 -18.67 -16.01
N GLY A 66 5.36 -17.39 -16.05
CA GLY A 66 4.12 -16.86 -15.49
C GLY A 66 4.33 -16.02 -14.23
N TYR A 67 3.43 -15.08 -14.02
CA TYR A 67 3.58 -14.04 -12.97
C TYR A 67 3.48 -14.59 -11.54
N ASP A 68 2.90 -15.75 -11.35
CA ASP A 68 2.73 -16.46 -10.09
C ASP A 68 3.71 -17.64 -9.90
N TYR A 69 4.70 -17.81 -10.76
CA TYR A 69 5.59 -18.97 -10.78
C TYR A 69 6.30 -19.21 -9.44
N LEU A 70 6.80 -18.16 -8.80
CA LEU A 70 7.46 -18.29 -7.49
C LEU A 70 6.49 -18.74 -6.40
N ALA A 71 5.22 -18.31 -6.45
CA ALA A 71 4.19 -18.80 -5.54
C ALA A 71 3.86 -20.29 -5.80
N GLN A 72 3.85 -20.73 -7.07
CA GLN A 72 3.68 -22.16 -7.42
C GLN A 72 4.80 -23.00 -6.83
N LYS A 73 6.07 -22.54 -6.90
CA LYS A 73 7.20 -23.21 -6.26
C LYS A 73 7.08 -23.27 -4.73
N ALA A 74 6.65 -22.21 -4.10
CA ALA A 74 6.37 -22.23 -2.67
C ALA A 74 5.24 -23.23 -2.31
N ILE A 75 4.20 -23.34 -3.14
CA ILE A 75 3.12 -24.32 -2.98
C ILE A 75 3.64 -25.76 -3.07
N GLU A 76 4.55 -26.04 -4.01
CA GLU A 76 5.20 -27.36 -4.11
C GLU A 76 5.93 -27.71 -2.81
N ILE A 77 6.71 -26.79 -2.24
CA ILE A 77 7.43 -26.97 -0.97
C ILE A 77 6.45 -27.21 0.19
N ILE A 78 5.41 -26.38 0.30
CA ILE A 78 4.39 -26.51 1.33
C ILE A 78 3.67 -27.86 1.25
N ASN A 79 3.33 -28.31 0.05
CA ASN A 79 2.61 -29.57 -0.13
C ASN A 79 3.49 -30.80 0.15
N ALA A 80 4.80 -30.70 -0.07
CA ALA A 80 5.76 -31.77 0.25
C ALA A 80 6.06 -31.86 1.77
N SER A 81 5.77 -30.80 2.55
CA SER A 81 6.03 -30.78 4.00
C SER A 81 4.84 -31.31 4.80
N SER A 82 5.15 -31.96 5.92
CA SER A 82 4.18 -32.34 6.95
C SER A 82 3.78 -31.19 7.87
N ASP A 83 4.50 -30.07 7.84
CA ASP A 83 4.24 -28.92 8.67
C ASP A 83 2.88 -28.28 8.35
N ARG A 84 2.34 -27.57 9.33
CA ARG A 84 1.00 -26.97 9.26
C ARG A 84 1.02 -25.45 9.20
N LYS A 85 2.12 -24.82 9.63
CA LYS A 85 2.29 -23.39 9.74
C LYS A 85 3.48 -22.94 8.88
N PHE A 86 3.24 -22.02 7.99
CA PHE A 86 4.27 -21.52 7.07
C PHE A 86 4.27 -19.99 7.04
N VAL A 87 5.45 -19.40 6.88
CA VAL A 87 5.61 -17.99 6.52
C VAL A 87 6.32 -17.89 5.18
N ILE A 88 5.72 -17.17 4.24
CA ILE A 88 6.27 -16.91 2.91
C ILE A 88 6.74 -15.45 2.85
N ASP A 89 8.06 -15.25 2.80
CA ASP A 89 8.69 -13.93 2.70
C ASP A 89 8.92 -13.50 1.25
N SER A 90 9.07 -12.19 1.05
CA SER A 90 9.42 -11.57 -0.23
C SER A 90 8.35 -11.64 -1.32
N ILE A 91 7.07 -11.63 -0.94
CA ILE A 91 5.97 -11.50 -1.90
C ILE A 91 5.98 -10.07 -2.47
N ARG A 92 5.99 -9.96 -3.83
CA ARG A 92 6.19 -8.68 -4.53
C ARG A 92 5.28 -8.46 -5.73
N ASN A 93 4.50 -9.46 -6.12
CA ASN A 93 3.58 -9.37 -7.25
C ASN A 93 2.18 -9.83 -6.82
N THR A 94 1.14 -9.18 -7.36
CA THR A 94 -0.25 -9.47 -6.99
C THR A 94 -0.69 -10.88 -7.40
N HIS A 95 -0.17 -11.41 -8.50
CA HIS A 95 -0.48 -12.77 -8.95
C HIS A 95 0.03 -13.84 -7.99
N GLU A 96 1.16 -13.57 -7.30
CA GLU A 96 1.66 -14.46 -6.23
C GLU A 96 0.64 -14.55 -5.08
N ILE A 97 0.06 -13.39 -4.69
CA ILE A 97 -0.96 -13.33 -3.64
C ILE A 97 -2.25 -14.02 -4.05
N GLU A 98 -2.73 -13.75 -5.27
CA GLU A 98 -3.97 -14.32 -5.81
C GLU A 98 -3.88 -15.84 -5.89
N THR A 99 -2.76 -16.38 -6.33
CA THR A 99 -2.54 -17.83 -6.41
C THR A 99 -2.49 -18.46 -5.02
N LEU A 100 -1.79 -17.85 -4.05
CA LEU A 100 -1.76 -18.34 -2.68
C LEU A 100 -3.15 -18.27 -2.01
N LYS A 101 -3.91 -17.19 -2.18
CA LYS A 101 -5.29 -17.05 -1.69
C LYS A 101 -6.25 -18.07 -2.30
N ARG A 102 -6.06 -18.42 -3.58
CA ARG A 102 -6.89 -19.42 -4.27
C ARG A 102 -6.63 -20.84 -3.78
N VAL A 103 -5.38 -21.17 -3.47
CA VAL A 103 -4.97 -22.53 -3.06
C VAL A 103 -5.21 -22.77 -1.58
N TYR A 104 -5.00 -21.76 -0.74
CA TYR A 104 -5.08 -21.89 0.72
C TYR A 104 -6.09 -20.91 1.30
N SER A 105 -7.21 -21.39 1.84
CA SER A 105 -8.18 -20.59 2.60
C SER A 105 -7.56 -19.98 3.86
N GLY A 106 -6.59 -20.68 4.48
CA GLY A 106 -5.81 -20.22 5.63
C GLY A 106 -4.61 -19.31 5.28
N PHE A 107 -4.55 -18.72 4.08
CA PHE A 107 -3.53 -17.73 3.71
C PHE A 107 -3.93 -16.33 4.16
N PHE A 108 -3.07 -15.67 4.95
CA PHE A 108 -3.19 -14.27 5.37
C PHE A 108 -1.96 -13.47 4.94
N LEU A 109 -2.17 -12.29 4.40
CA LEU A 109 -1.09 -11.41 3.95
C LEU A 109 -0.82 -10.30 4.96
N PHE A 110 0.40 -10.24 5.47
CA PHE A 110 0.90 -9.17 6.33
C PHE A 110 1.72 -8.17 5.52
N ALA A 111 1.34 -6.90 5.55
CA ALA A 111 2.13 -5.82 5.00
C ALA A 111 2.94 -5.16 6.13
N ILE A 112 4.26 -5.16 5.98
CA ILE A 112 5.18 -4.55 6.93
C ILE A 112 5.64 -3.21 6.37
N TRP A 113 5.43 -2.15 7.14
CA TRP A 113 5.83 -0.82 6.71
C TRP A 113 6.79 -0.14 7.68
N ALA A 114 7.76 0.57 7.12
CA ALA A 114 8.63 1.51 7.81
C ALA A 114 8.90 2.70 6.88
N SER A 115 9.11 3.89 7.45
CA SER A 115 9.43 5.08 6.67
C SER A 115 10.71 4.91 5.86
N SER A 116 10.85 5.64 4.76
CA SER A 116 12.05 5.58 3.90
C SER A 116 13.32 5.90 4.68
N GLU A 117 13.26 6.84 5.62
CA GLU A 117 14.38 7.22 6.49
C GLU A 117 14.83 6.05 7.39
N ILE A 118 13.88 5.39 8.05
CA ILE A 118 14.17 4.22 8.89
C ILE A 118 14.73 3.08 8.04
N ARG A 119 14.15 2.83 6.88
CA ARG A 119 14.61 1.78 5.97
C ARG A 119 16.03 2.06 5.45
N TRP A 120 16.32 3.32 5.09
CA TRP A 120 17.65 3.74 4.70
C TRP A 120 18.68 3.46 5.81
N ASN A 121 18.39 3.85 7.05
CA ASN A 121 19.28 3.60 8.19
C ASN A 121 19.59 2.10 8.39
N ARG A 122 18.63 1.22 8.08
CA ARG A 122 18.79 -0.24 8.20
C ARG A 122 19.59 -0.87 7.07
N VAL A 123 19.54 -0.29 5.86
CA VAL A 123 20.12 -0.92 4.66
C VAL A 123 21.22 -0.13 3.99
N SER A 124 21.61 1.03 4.51
CA SER A 124 22.62 1.93 3.93
C SER A 124 23.96 1.23 3.62
N SER A 125 24.36 0.26 4.46
CA SER A 125 25.56 -0.54 4.24
C SER A 125 25.49 -1.40 2.97
N LYS A 126 24.29 -1.86 2.57
CA LYS A 126 24.09 -2.65 1.35
C LYS A 126 24.21 -1.80 0.07
N TYR A 127 24.12 -0.50 0.20
CA TYR A 127 24.26 0.47 -0.89
C TYR A 127 25.57 1.25 -0.82
N SER A 128 26.53 0.82 0.03
CA SER A 128 27.79 1.52 0.26
C SER A 128 27.60 3.03 0.56
N GLY A 129 26.50 3.38 1.24
CA GLY A 129 26.14 4.76 1.56
C GLY A 129 25.50 5.57 0.41
N ASN A 130 25.24 4.96 -0.75
CA ASN A 130 24.60 5.65 -1.88
C ASN A 130 23.08 5.69 -1.72
N GLN A 131 22.57 6.78 -1.14
CA GLN A 131 21.15 6.98 -0.91
C GLN A 131 20.34 7.12 -2.21
N THR A 132 20.91 7.73 -3.25
CA THR A 132 20.22 7.90 -4.54
C THR A 132 19.87 6.55 -5.16
N LEU A 133 20.79 5.60 -5.14
CA LEU A 133 20.56 4.25 -5.64
C LEU A 133 19.46 3.53 -4.84
N PHE A 134 19.45 3.70 -3.51
CA PHE A 134 18.36 3.17 -2.68
C PHE A 134 16.99 3.78 -3.05
N GLU A 135 16.94 5.09 -3.29
CA GLU A 135 15.68 5.78 -3.67
C GLU A 135 15.18 5.33 -5.05
N GLU A 136 16.08 5.07 -6.00
CA GLU A 136 15.76 4.52 -7.31
C GLU A 136 15.18 3.10 -7.21
N ASP A 137 15.84 2.22 -6.46
CA ASP A 137 15.38 0.85 -6.22
C ASP A 137 14.04 0.84 -5.46
N ASP A 138 13.88 1.71 -4.46
CA ASP A 138 12.64 1.84 -3.68
C ASP A 138 11.47 2.32 -4.55
N LYS A 139 11.73 3.23 -5.48
CA LYS A 139 10.73 3.69 -6.44
C LYS A 139 10.33 2.58 -7.41
N ARG A 140 11.30 1.79 -7.86
CA ARG A 140 11.06 0.63 -8.72
C ARG A 140 10.22 -0.43 -8.00
N ASP A 141 10.56 -0.78 -6.76
CA ASP A 141 9.81 -1.76 -5.94
C ASP A 141 8.34 -1.35 -5.75
N ARG A 142 8.08 -0.05 -5.58
CA ARG A 142 6.74 0.45 -5.29
C ARG A 142 5.76 0.26 -6.44
N ASP A 143 6.16 0.61 -7.64
CA ASP A 143 5.25 0.65 -8.80
C ASP A 143 6.06 0.53 -10.11
N GLU A 144 6.58 -0.64 -10.36
CA GLU A 144 7.14 -0.97 -11.67
C GLU A 144 5.97 -1.19 -12.64
N LYS A 145 5.84 -0.33 -13.66
CA LYS A 145 4.67 -0.21 -14.55
C LYS A 145 4.48 -1.36 -15.54
N ILE A 146 5.01 -2.52 -15.24
CA ILE A 146 4.88 -3.75 -16.02
C ILE A 146 4.27 -4.85 -15.16
N GLU A 147 3.43 -5.71 -15.76
CA GLU A 147 2.67 -6.72 -15.00
C GLU A 147 3.58 -7.75 -14.31
N ASN A 148 4.71 -8.08 -14.91
CA ASN A 148 5.74 -8.96 -14.34
C ASN A 148 6.64 -8.27 -13.33
N GLY A 149 6.48 -6.95 -13.11
CA GLY A 149 7.33 -6.13 -12.26
C GLY A 149 7.03 -6.21 -10.76
N GLN A 150 7.77 -5.39 -10.02
CA GLN A 150 7.56 -5.21 -8.59
C GLN A 150 6.31 -4.34 -8.35
N GLN A 151 5.38 -4.80 -7.51
CA GLN A 151 4.07 -4.17 -7.29
C GLN A 151 3.76 -4.02 -5.80
N ILE A 152 4.74 -3.58 -5.01
CA ILE A 152 4.60 -3.51 -3.53
C ILE A 152 3.41 -2.66 -3.09
N THR A 153 3.11 -1.57 -3.79
CA THR A 153 1.93 -0.74 -3.47
C THR A 153 0.63 -1.52 -3.61
N LEU A 154 0.50 -2.31 -4.68
CA LEU A 154 -0.69 -3.15 -4.90
C LEU A 154 -0.72 -4.32 -3.91
N CYS A 155 0.41 -4.96 -3.65
CA CYS A 155 0.51 -6.00 -2.61
C CYS A 155 0.09 -5.46 -1.24
N TYR A 156 0.51 -4.23 -0.88
CA TYR A 156 0.11 -3.57 0.36
C TYR A 156 -1.42 -3.37 0.44
N GLN A 157 -2.04 -2.96 -0.66
CA GLN A 157 -3.50 -2.80 -0.74
C GLN A 157 -4.26 -4.12 -0.58
N MET A 158 -3.65 -5.24 -0.93
CA MET A 158 -4.24 -6.60 -0.80
C MET A 158 -4.00 -7.24 0.56
N ALA A 159 -3.24 -6.60 1.45
CA ALA A 159 -2.91 -7.13 2.77
C ALA A 159 -4.15 -7.28 3.65
N ASP A 160 -4.14 -8.30 4.48
CA ASP A 160 -5.15 -8.54 5.51
C ASP A 160 -4.80 -7.80 6.82
N VAL A 161 -3.51 -7.62 7.09
CA VAL A 161 -2.97 -6.94 8.28
C VAL A 161 -1.84 -6.00 7.87
N VAL A 162 -1.79 -4.81 8.45
CA VAL A 162 -0.67 -3.87 8.35
C VAL A 162 0.03 -3.76 9.69
N ILE A 163 1.34 -3.91 9.69
CA ILE A 163 2.21 -3.77 10.87
C ILE A 163 3.23 -2.67 10.61
N LEU A 164 3.28 -1.69 11.50
CA LEU A 164 4.26 -0.61 11.46
C LEU A 164 5.53 -1.03 12.21
N ASN A 165 6.57 -1.33 11.46
CA ASN A 165 7.89 -1.59 12.02
C ASN A 165 8.73 -0.30 12.04
N GLN A 166 8.30 0.64 12.85
CA GLN A 166 9.00 1.90 13.09
C GLN A 166 9.71 1.83 14.42
N ASP A 167 11.06 1.89 14.38
CA ASP A 167 11.83 2.04 15.61
C ASP A 167 11.46 3.39 16.23
N ILE A 168 10.99 3.37 17.44
CA ILE A 168 10.73 4.59 18.19
C ILE A 168 12.10 5.10 18.64
N ILE A 169 12.46 6.30 18.23
CA ILE A 169 13.76 6.96 18.45
C ILE A 169 14.19 6.96 19.95
N HIS A 170 13.26 6.69 20.85
CA HIS A 170 13.45 6.74 22.30
C HIS A 170 13.45 5.37 23.00
N ASN A 171 13.29 4.26 22.28
CA ASN A 171 13.27 2.93 22.89
C ASN A 171 14.59 2.19 22.62
N THR A 172 14.99 1.35 23.58
CA THR A 172 16.08 0.40 23.34
C THR A 172 15.70 -0.61 22.26
N ALA A 173 16.68 -1.21 21.58
CA ALA A 173 16.42 -2.24 20.58
C ALA A 173 15.60 -3.43 21.15
N ALA A 174 15.81 -3.77 22.44
CA ALA A 174 15.07 -4.83 23.12
C ALA A 174 13.60 -4.48 23.36
N GLU A 175 13.30 -3.23 23.73
CA GLU A 175 11.92 -2.75 23.93
C GLU A 175 11.16 -2.68 22.59
N SER A 176 11.81 -2.19 21.53
CA SER A 176 11.25 -2.15 20.19
C SER A 176 10.94 -3.54 19.66
N PHE A 177 11.83 -4.52 19.91
CA PHE A 177 11.60 -5.92 19.54
C PHE A 177 10.44 -6.53 20.31
N THR A 178 10.39 -6.32 21.62
CA THR A 178 9.31 -6.85 22.48
C THR A 178 7.95 -6.31 22.04
N LYS A 179 7.85 -5.01 21.75
CA LYS A 179 6.63 -4.39 21.24
C LYS A 179 6.21 -5.00 19.89
N LEU A 180 7.16 -5.11 18.95
CA LEU A 180 6.90 -5.69 17.63
C LEU A 180 6.42 -7.15 17.74
N LYS A 181 7.07 -7.95 18.63
CA LYS A 181 6.68 -9.34 18.90
C LYS A 181 5.27 -9.44 19.44
N LEU A 182 4.85 -8.54 20.36
CA LEU A 182 3.49 -8.51 20.88
C LEU A 182 2.46 -8.16 19.81
N ILE A 183 2.76 -7.20 18.92
CA ILE A 183 1.89 -6.83 17.81
C ILE A 183 1.73 -8.02 16.84
N VAL A 184 2.82 -8.65 16.44
CA VAL A 184 2.78 -9.83 15.55
C VAL A 184 2.00 -10.96 16.21
N LYS A 185 2.28 -11.24 17.49
CA LYS A 185 1.60 -12.30 18.25
C LYS A 185 0.09 -12.09 18.28
N LYS A 186 -0.38 -10.86 18.55
CA LYS A 186 -1.81 -10.54 18.52
C LYS A 186 -2.49 -11.04 17.23
N TYR A 187 -1.91 -10.77 16.07
CA TYR A 187 -2.52 -11.17 14.79
C TYR A 187 -2.36 -12.67 14.52
N VAL A 188 -1.27 -13.28 14.98
CA VAL A 188 -1.09 -14.75 14.91
C VAL A 188 -2.15 -15.45 15.75
N ASP A 189 -2.38 -15.01 16.98
CA ASP A 189 -3.38 -15.58 17.90
C ASP A 189 -4.80 -15.52 17.28
N LEU A 190 -5.13 -14.43 16.59
CA LEU A 190 -6.40 -14.31 15.85
C LEU A 190 -6.49 -15.29 14.67
N ILE A 191 -5.41 -15.47 13.89
CA ILE A 191 -5.37 -16.40 12.76
C ILE A 191 -5.48 -17.85 13.27
N GLU A 192 -4.82 -18.16 14.38
CA GLU A 192 -4.84 -19.48 15.01
C GLU A 192 -6.10 -19.74 15.83
N LYS A 193 -7.03 -18.76 15.90
CA LYS A 193 -8.29 -18.84 16.65
C LYS A 193 -8.09 -19.08 18.16
N THR A 194 -7.02 -18.57 18.71
CA THR A 194 -6.74 -18.62 20.14
C THR A 194 -7.30 -17.42 20.91
N GLU A 195 -7.66 -16.37 20.20
CA GLU A 195 -8.32 -15.16 20.72
C GLU A 195 -9.46 -14.71 19.79
N ASP A 196 -10.46 -14.04 20.38
CA ASP A 196 -11.58 -13.47 19.64
C ASP A 196 -11.20 -12.12 19.02
N PHE A 197 -11.63 -11.88 17.79
CA PHE A 197 -11.43 -10.61 17.11
C PHE A 197 -12.48 -9.58 17.53
N VAL A 198 -12.02 -8.55 18.25
CA VAL A 198 -12.80 -7.35 18.50
C VAL A 198 -12.13 -6.19 17.75
N PRO A 199 -12.75 -5.65 16.68
CA PRO A 199 -12.17 -4.56 15.92
C PRO A 199 -11.93 -3.32 16.77
N THR A 200 -10.79 -2.68 16.59
CA THR A 200 -10.54 -1.36 17.15
C THR A 200 -11.36 -0.29 16.41
N GLU A 201 -11.55 0.87 17.03
CA GLU A 201 -12.17 2.03 16.39
C GLU A 201 -11.46 2.38 15.06
N GLN A 202 -10.14 2.40 15.07
CA GLN A 202 -9.33 2.72 13.90
C GLN A 202 -9.53 1.71 12.75
N GLU A 203 -9.59 0.42 13.04
CA GLU A 203 -9.86 -0.65 12.06
C GLU A 203 -11.28 -0.51 11.48
N THR A 204 -12.26 -0.21 12.33
CA THR A 204 -13.65 0.00 11.90
C THR A 204 -13.79 1.24 11.01
N LEU A 205 -13.26 2.39 11.43
CA LEU A 205 -13.36 3.64 10.68
C LEU A 205 -12.60 3.58 9.34
N MET A 206 -11.42 2.95 9.30
CA MET A 206 -10.72 2.75 8.04
C MET A 206 -11.48 1.80 7.09
N THR A 207 -12.12 0.77 7.62
CA THR A 207 -13.00 -0.13 6.84
C THR A 207 -14.21 0.63 6.28
N MET A 208 -14.83 1.53 7.06
CA MET A 208 -15.91 2.40 6.59
C MET A 208 -15.43 3.36 5.48
N ALA A 209 -14.24 3.97 5.63
CA ALA A 209 -13.64 4.80 4.59
C ALA A 209 -13.43 4.01 3.31
N TYR A 210 -12.93 2.78 3.41
CA TYR A 210 -12.78 1.91 2.26
C TYR A 210 -14.12 1.52 1.63
N ALA A 211 -15.12 1.11 2.40
CA ALA A 211 -16.44 0.80 1.89
C ALA A 211 -17.03 1.98 1.10
N ASN A 212 -16.82 3.20 1.60
CA ASN A 212 -17.23 4.42 0.90
C ASN A 212 -16.48 4.61 -0.43
N SER A 213 -15.21 4.23 -0.51
CA SER A 213 -14.41 4.31 -1.75
C SER A 213 -14.97 3.45 -2.89
N LEU A 214 -15.64 2.34 -2.58
CA LEU A 214 -16.22 1.42 -3.57
C LEU A 214 -17.32 2.07 -4.41
N ARG A 215 -17.92 3.16 -3.91
CA ARG A 215 -18.92 3.96 -4.64
C ARG A 215 -18.33 4.75 -5.79
N SER A 216 -17.00 4.96 -5.80
CA SER A 216 -16.31 5.72 -6.84
C SER A 216 -16.37 5.02 -8.20
N SER A 217 -16.73 5.74 -9.24
CA SER A 217 -16.67 5.32 -10.65
C SER A 217 -15.29 5.56 -11.29
N CYS A 218 -14.33 6.12 -10.56
CA CYS A 218 -13.01 6.44 -11.07
C CYS A 218 -12.25 5.19 -11.50
N THR A 219 -11.72 5.19 -12.73
CA THR A 219 -10.98 4.07 -13.31
C THR A 219 -9.49 4.05 -12.91
N GLN A 220 -8.99 5.11 -12.29
CA GLN A 220 -7.58 5.19 -11.89
C GLN A 220 -7.37 4.75 -10.45
N ARG A 221 -8.22 5.24 -9.53
CA ARG A 221 -8.10 4.94 -8.11
C ARG A 221 -9.43 5.21 -7.42
N LYS A 222 -9.87 4.31 -6.60
CA LYS A 222 -11.03 4.49 -5.72
C LYS A 222 -10.53 4.92 -4.36
N VAL A 223 -10.94 6.10 -3.92
CA VAL A 223 -10.52 6.68 -2.63
C VAL A 223 -11.74 7.01 -1.81
N GLY A 224 -11.69 6.72 -0.52
CA GLY A 224 -12.70 7.09 0.46
C GLY A 224 -12.10 7.85 1.62
N ALA A 225 -12.89 8.75 2.19
CA ALA A 225 -12.50 9.53 3.35
C ALA A 225 -13.66 9.70 4.32
N LEU A 226 -13.32 9.82 5.63
CA LEU A 226 -14.24 10.15 6.71
C LEU A 226 -13.67 11.31 7.52
N ILE A 227 -14.52 12.19 8.01
CA ILE A 227 -14.19 13.16 9.03
C ILE A 227 -14.96 12.78 10.29
N ILE A 228 -14.25 12.57 11.39
CA ILE A 228 -14.81 12.14 12.67
C ILE A 228 -14.52 13.17 13.76
N ASP A 229 -15.35 13.18 14.80
CA ASP A 229 -15.11 13.98 15.99
C ASP A 229 -14.11 13.32 16.97
N GLU A 230 -13.88 13.99 18.09
CA GLU A 230 -13.02 13.49 19.18
C GLU A 230 -13.59 12.27 19.92
N PHE A 231 -14.87 11.91 19.67
CA PHE A 231 -15.58 10.79 20.29
C PHE A 231 -15.76 9.59 19.33
N GLY A 232 -15.21 9.67 18.11
CA GLY A 232 -15.34 8.63 17.10
C GLY A 232 -16.61 8.69 16.24
N ASN A 233 -17.46 9.72 16.39
CA ASN A 233 -18.66 9.88 15.56
C ASN A 233 -18.29 10.42 14.17
N VAL A 234 -18.90 9.84 13.14
CA VAL A 234 -18.69 10.28 11.75
C VAL A 234 -19.48 11.55 11.46
N PHE A 235 -18.81 12.68 11.29
CA PHE A 235 -19.42 13.93 10.84
C PHE A 235 -19.75 13.89 9.36
N SER A 236 -18.82 13.41 8.56
CA SER A 236 -18.95 13.43 7.11
C SER A 236 -18.15 12.31 6.47
N SER A 237 -18.57 11.94 5.27
CA SER A 237 -17.86 11.00 4.43
C SER A 237 -17.75 11.51 3.00
N GLY A 238 -16.71 11.09 2.31
CA GLY A 238 -16.46 11.44 0.92
C GLY A 238 -15.86 10.28 0.14
N TYR A 239 -16.03 10.30 -1.16
CA TYR A 239 -15.32 9.43 -2.10
C TYR A 239 -15.06 10.22 -3.38
N ASN A 240 -14.04 9.81 -4.12
CA ASN A 240 -13.67 10.55 -5.32
C ASN A 240 -14.65 10.25 -6.46
N GLU A 241 -15.43 11.28 -6.87
CA GLU A 241 -16.44 11.15 -7.92
C GLU A 241 -16.68 12.50 -8.61
N VAL A 242 -17.09 12.45 -9.88
CA VAL A 242 -17.60 13.63 -10.60
C VAL A 242 -18.89 14.13 -9.96
N PRO A 243 -19.26 15.42 -10.09
CA PRO A 243 -20.52 15.95 -9.59
C PRO A 243 -21.72 15.10 -10.05
N THR A 244 -22.74 14.97 -9.20
CA THR A 244 -23.89 14.08 -9.42
C THR A 244 -24.64 14.32 -10.74
N SER A 245 -24.57 15.54 -11.27
CA SER A 245 -25.18 15.93 -12.56
C SER A 245 -24.34 15.53 -13.78
N GLU A 246 -23.11 15.06 -13.57
CA GLU A 246 -22.18 14.72 -14.64
C GLU A 246 -22.03 13.22 -14.85
N ARG A 247 -21.70 12.83 -16.08
CA ARG A 247 -21.38 11.44 -16.39
C ARG A 247 -19.93 11.12 -16.01
N PRO A 248 -19.65 9.92 -15.48
CA PRO A 248 -18.30 9.44 -15.21
C PRO A 248 -17.36 9.55 -16.41
N CYS A 249 -16.07 9.79 -16.14
CA CYS A 249 -15.06 9.95 -17.20
C CYS A 249 -15.07 8.79 -18.20
N LYS A 250 -15.21 7.55 -17.72
CA LYS A 250 -15.28 6.36 -18.59
C LYS A 250 -16.44 6.41 -19.59
N MET A 251 -17.58 6.98 -19.17
CA MET A 251 -18.76 7.10 -20.07
C MET A 251 -18.62 8.22 -21.10
N VAL A 252 -17.84 9.26 -20.80
CA VAL A 252 -17.67 10.42 -21.68
C VAL A 252 -16.48 10.27 -22.61
N TYR A 253 -15.34 9.74 -22.08
CA TYR A 253 -14.06 9.71 -22.79
C TYR A 253 -13.56 8.26 -23.03
N GLY A 254 -14.29 7.25 -22.60
CA GLY A 254 -13.81 5.84 -22.63
C GLY A 254 -12.77 5.52 -21.56
N GLU A 255 -12.14 6.55 -20.97
CA GLU A 255 -11.04 6.43 -20.01
C GLU A 255 -11.03 7.57 -18.98
N CYS A 256 -9.95 7.68 -18.20
CA CYS A 256 -9.73 8.80 -17.30
C CYS A 256 -9.47 10.09 -18.08
N TYR A 257 -10.19 11.17 -17.79
CA TYR A 257 -10.04 12.46 -18.47
C TYR A 257 -8.60 12.99 -18.44
N ARG A 258 -7.86 12.84 -17.35
CA ARG A 258 -6.45 13.24 -17.28
C ARG A 258 -5.54 12.44 -18.23
N LYS A 259 -5.89 11.17 -18.49
CA LYS A 259 -5.18 10.35 -19.47
C LYS A 259 -5.53 10.82 -20.87
N HIS A 260 -6.81 10.99 -21.15
CA HIS A 260 -7.31 11.57 -22.42
C HIS A 260 -6.67 12.92 -22.74
N LEU A 261 -6.57 13.83 -21.76
CA LEU A 261 -5.92 15.13 -21.95
C LEU A 261 -4.44 15.00 -22.32
N ARG A 262 -3.71 14.04 -21.73
CA ARG A 262 -2.31 13.79 -22.14
C ARG A 262 -2.20 13.26 -23.56
N GLU A 263 -3.10 12.41 -23.98
CA GLU A 263 -3.15 11.90 -25.36
C GLU A 263 -3.47 13.01 -26.37
N LEU A 264 -4.33 13.97 -26.00
CA LEU A 264 -4.55 15.17 -26.80
C LEU A 264 -3.28 16.01 -26.92
N ILE A 265 -2.58 16.28 -25.81
CA ILE A 265 -1.31 17.01 -25.83
C ILE A 265 -0.27 16.30 -26.70
N ASP A 266 -0.13 14.99 -26.59
CA ASP A 266 0.80 14.21 -27.41
C ASP A 266 0.41 14.26 -28.90
N THR A 267 -0.89 14.26 -29.20
CA THR A 267 -1.40 14.39 -30.58
C THR A 267 -1.10 15.77 -31.16
N ASP A 268 -1.38 16.83 -30.40
CA ASP A 268 -1.13 18.22 -30.84
C ASP A 268 0.39 18.45 -31.01
N LEU A 269 1.21 17.92 -30.14
CA LEU A 269 2.69 17.98 -30.27
C LEU A 269 3.16 17.29 -31.56
N ARG A 270 2.64 16.11 -31.91
CA ARG A 270 2.99 15.40 -33.14
C ARG A 270 2.53 16.14 -34.40
N GLN A 271 1.45 16.91 -34.33
CA GLN A 271 0.99 17.76 -35.43
C GLN A 271 1.86 19.02 -35.59
N ALA A 272 2.32 19.60 -34.49
CA ALA A 272 3.10 20.83 -34.49
C ALA A 272 4.60 20.61 -34.73
N VAL A 273 5.15 19.44 -34.40
CA VAL A 273 6.58 19.14 -34.40
C VAL A 273 6.85 17.90 -35.22
N GLN A 274 7.68 18.00 -36.28
CA GLN A 274 8.06 16.85 -37.12
C GLN A 274 9.15 15.97 -36.49
N ASP A 275 9.92 16.48 -35.53
CA ASP A 275 10.98 15.74 -34.83
C ASP A 275 10.39 14.84 -33.74
N GLU A 276 10.28 13.54 -34.03
CA GLU A 276 9.76 12.51 -33.13
C GLU A 276 10.58 12.38 -31.84
N SER A 277 11.90 12.66 -31.88
CA SER A 277 12.76 12.66 -30.70
C SER A 277 12.39 13.82 -29.75
N LEU A 278 12.14 14.98 -30.30
CA LEU A 278 11.72 16.16 -29.54
C LEU A 278 10.32 15.94 -28.97
N VAL A 279 9.38 15.37 -29.72
CA VAL A 279 8.04 15.01 -29.24
C VAL A 279 8.16 14.06 -28.05
N LYS A 280 8.92 12.97 -28.14
CA LYS A 280 9.12 12.02 -27.03
C LYS A 280 9.74 12.69 -25.80
N THR A 281 10.69 13.59 -25.99
CA THR A 281 11.33 14.34 -24.91
C THR A 281 10.33 15.24 -24.19
N VAL A 282 9.59 16.05 -24.93
CA VAL A 282 8.58 16.97 -24.35
C VAL A 282 7.45 16.19 -23.66
N SER A 283 6.91 15.16 -24.30
CA SER A 283 5.90 14.28 -23.69
C SER A 283 6.41 13.64 -22.41
N GLY A 284 7.68 13.22 -22.38
CA GLY A 284 8.35 12.71 -21.18
C GLY A 284 8.42 13.74 -20.06
N ILE A 285 8.77 14.98 -20.37
CA ILE A 285 8.82 16.10 -19.41
C ILE A 285 7.42 16.39 -18.85
N VAL A 286 6.41 16.52 -19.71
CA VAL A 286 5.02 16.72 -19.29
C VAL A 286 4.56 15.60 -18.38
N LYS A 287 4.81 14.34 -18.74
CA LYS A 287 4.44 13.17 -17.94
C LYS A 287 5.15 13.13 -16.58
N LYS A 288 6.41 13.59 -16.54
CA LYS A 288 7.22 13.60 -15.30
C LYS A 288 6.77 14.69 -14.34
N HIS A 289 6.47 15.90 -14.83
CA HIS A 289 6.26 17.07 -13.99
C HIS A 289 4.79 17.49 -13.83
N SER A 290 3.90 17.09 -14.75
CA SER A 290 2.47 17.43 -14.69
C SER A 290 1.64 16.20 -14.30
N LYS A 291 1.18 16.13 -13.05
CA LYS A 291 0.19 15.13 -12.61
C LYS A 291 -1.22 15.46 -13.09
N MET A 292 -1.45 16.68 -13.57
CA MET A 292 -2.74 17.20 -14.07
C MET A 292 -3.89 16.98 -13.07
N LEU A 293 -3.60 17.07 -11.76
CA LEU A 293 -4.61 16.88 -10.72
C LEU A 293 -5.67 17.98 -10.77
N ASP A 294 -5.27 19.21 -11.14
CA ASP A 294 -6.15 20.38 -11.27
C ASP A 294 -7.21 20.21 -12.36
N TYR A 295 -6.95 19.34 -13.34
CA TYR A 295 -7.89 19.00 -14.42
C TYR A 295 -8.73 17.74 -14.11
N CYS A 296 -8.64 17.20 -12.92
CA CYS A 296 -9.49 16.08 -12.54
C CYS A 296 -10.94 16.54 -12.46
N ARG A 297 -11.86 15.89 -13.21
CA ARG A 297 -13.29 16.20 -13.15
C ARG A 297 -13.95 15.77 -11.84
N ALA A 298 -13.34 14.81 -11.15
CA ALA A 298 -13.83 14.32 -9.87
C ALA A 298 -13.30 15.17 -8.71
N LEU A 299 -14.16 15.47 -7.73
CA LEU A 299 -13.70 15.86 -6.40
C LEU A 299 -12.90 14.72 -5.82
N HIS A 300 -11.85 15.03 -5.07
CA HIS A 300 -11.14 14.02 -4.30
C HIS A 300 -11.96 13.62 -3.07
N ALA A 301 -11.69 12.45 -2.49
CA ALA A 301 -12.47 11.93 -1.38
C ALA A 301 -12.43 12.85 -0.14
N GLU A 302 -11.26 13.35 0.20
CA GLU A 302 -11.04 14.30 1.31
C GLU A 302 -11.78 15.61 1.06
N GLU A 303 -11.68 16.14 -0.16
CA GLU A 303 -12.40 17.32 -0.58
C GLU A 303 -13.92 17.10 -0.54
N SER A 304 -14.40 15.96 -1.04
CA SER A 304 -15.81 15.57 -0.99
C SER A 304 -16.32 15.49 0.45
N ALA A 305 -15.53 14.92 1.38
CA ALA A 305 -15.89 14.89 2.80
C ALA A 305 -16.01 16.30 3.41
N ILE A 306 -15.08 17.20 3.10
CA ILE A 306 -15.10 18.60 3.56
C ILE A 306 -16.32 19.33 2.99
N VAL A 307 -16.58 19.22 1.68
CA VAL A 307 -17.72 19.88 1.02
C VAL A 307 -19.06 19.34 1.53
N ASN A 308 -19.15 18.04 1.82
CA ASN A 308 -20.36 17.44 2.38
C ASN A 308 -20.70 17.99 3.79
N MET A 309 -19.71 18.36 4.62
CA MET A 309 -19.98 19.05 5.88
C MET A 309 -20.71 20.37 5.65
N ALA A 310 -20.21 21.19 4.71
CA ALA A 310 -20.85 22.46 4.37
C ALA A 310 -22.28 22.23 3.82
N ARG A 311 -22.45 21.25 2.94
CA ARG A 311 -23.77 20.89 2.37
C ARG A 311 -24.79 20.44 3.40
N LEU A 312 -24.34 19.75 4.44
CA LEU A 312 -25.20 19.24 5.52
C LEU A 312 -25.35 20.25 6.67
N SER A 313 -24.76 21.45 6.54
CA SER A 313 -24.74 22.49 7.59
C SER A 313 -24.21 21.99 8.94
N ILE A 314 -23.23 21.07 8.89
CA ILE A 314 -22.62 20.53 10.10
C ILE A 314 -21.67 21.59 10.67
N SER A 315 -22.01 22.10 11.86
CA SER A 315 -21.13 22.97 12.63
C SER A 315 -20.29 22.12 13.56
N ALA A 316 -18.98 22.05 13.30
CA ALA A 316 -18.05 21.24 14.09
C ALA A 316 -16.72 21.97 14.28
N GLU A 317 -16.07 21.74 15.43
CA GLU A 317 -14.71 22.22 15.68
C GLU A 317 -13.69 21.31 14.99
N LEU A 318 -13.38 21.62 13.72
CA LEU A 318 -12.50 20.79 12.88
C LEU A 318 -11.07 20.66 13.40
N SER A 319 -10.64 21.55 14.30
CA SER A 319 -9.34 21.46 14.96
C SER A 319 -9.19 20.23 15.86
N LYS A 320 -10.31 19.64 16.30
CA LYS A 320 -10.36 18.40 17.08
C LYS A 320 -10.72 17.18 16.23
N ALA A 321 -11.13 17.41 14.99
CA ALA A 321 -11.52 16.32 14.10
C ALA A 321 -10.31 15.55 13.57
N THR A 322 -10.54 14.27 13.26
CA THR A 322 -9.59 13.41 12.57
C THR A 322 -10.12 13.07 11.18
N LEU A 323 -9.28 13.20 10.15
CA LEU A 323 -9.56 12.75 8.81
C LEU A 323 -8.98 11.34 8.60
N TYR A 324 -9.83 10.37 8.31
CA TYR A 324 -9.43 9.06 7.79
C TYR A 324 -9.47 9.08 6.27
N THR A 325 -8.46 8.52 5.62
CA THR A 325 -8.44 8.41 4.15
C THR A 325 -7.72 7.14 3.72
N THR A 326 -8.26 6.49 2.68
CA THR A 326 -7.69 5.24 2.16
C THR A 326 -6.38 5.44 1.39
N THR A 327 -6.00 6.68 1.08
CA THR A 327 -4.70 7.01 0.48
C THR A 327 -4.18 8.31 1.07
N TYR A 328 -2.86 8.49 1.07
CA TYR A 328 -2.27 9.74 1.54
C TYR A 328 -2.77 10.94 0.72
N PRO A 329 -3.18 12.06 1.36
CA PRO A 329 -3.69 13.23 0.66
C PRO A 329 -2.70 13.79 -0.37
N CYS A 330 -3.19 14.22 -1.54
CA CYS A 330 -2.37 14.97 -2.49
C CYS A 330 -2.18 16.43 -2.00
N ASN A 331 -1.30 17.19 -2.68
CA ASN A 331 -1.04 18.58 -2.35
C ASN A 331 -2.30 19.46 -2.33
N LEU A 332 -3.25 19.25 -3.27
CA LEU A 332 -4.50 20.00 -3.31
C LEU A 332 -5.39 19.70 -2.09
N CYS A 333 -5.49 18.43 -1.69
CA CYS A 333 -6.23 18.03 -0.50
C CYS A 333 -5.51 18.46 0.78
N ALA A 334 -4.18 18.38 0.84
CA ALA A 334 -3.40 18.86 1.98
C ALA A 334 -3.65 20.34 2.28
N ASN A 335 -3.68 21.20 1.24
CA ASN A 335 -4.03 22.61 1.39
C ASN A 335 -5.45 22.80 1.98
N LYS A 336 -6.44 22.05 1.50
CA LYS A 336 -7.82 22.12 2.01
C LYS A 336 -7.92 21.65 3.47
N ILE A 337 -7.26 20.54 3.81
CA ILE A 337 -7.19 19.99 5.17
C ILE A 337 -6.64 21.04 6.14
N VAL A 338 -5.53 21.68 5.76
CA VAL A 338 -4.93 22.77 6.55
C VAL A 338 -5.87 23.96 6.67
N HIS A 339 -6.49 24.38 5.56
CA HIS A 339 -7.33 25.57 5.50
C HIS A 339 -8.60 25.44 6.38
N VAL A 340 -9.20 24.26 6.43
CA VAL A 340 -10.36 24.00 7.30
C VAL A 340 -9.99 23.71 8.75
N GLY A 341 -8.70 23.60 9.08
CA GLY A 341 -8.19 23.50 10.43
C GLY A 341 -8.05 22.09 11.00
N ILE A 342 -8.24 21.02 10.21
CA ILE A 342 -8.03 19.63 10.66
C ILE A 342 -6.56 19.45 11.06
N LYS A 343 -6.32 18.85 12.24
CA LYS A 343 -5.00 18.70 12.86
C LYS A 343 -4.49 17.26 12.92
N ARG A 344 -5.31 16.28 12.52
CA ARG A 344 -4.92 14.86 12.51
C ARG A 344 -5.44 14.18 11.27
N ILE A 345 -4.57 13.40 10.62
CA ILE A 345 -4.95 12.51 9.52
C ILE A 345 -4.48 11.07 9.81
N ILE A 346 -5.32 10.10 9.49
CA ILE A 346 -4.98 8.67 9.49
C ILE A 346 -5.16 8.17 8.07
N TYR A 347 -4.12 7.60 7.49
CA TYR A 347 -4.10 7.19 6.09
C TYR A 347 -3.66 5.74 5.92
N PHE A 348 -4.30 5.03 4.99
CA PHE A 348 -3.98 3.62 4.75
C PHE A 348 -2.74 3.46 3.86
N GLU A 349 -2.70 4.02 2.65
CA GLU A 349 -1.56 3.90 1.76
C GLU A 349 -0.44 4.88 2.14
N PRO A 350 0.73 4.38 2.57
CA PRO A 350 1.76 5.22 3.18
C PRO A 350 2.78 5.76 2.18
N TYR A 351 2.35 6.19 0.99
CA TYR A 351 3.23 6.73 -0.06
C TYR A 351 2.94 8.21 -0.34
N PRO A 352 3.37 9.12 0.55
CA PRO A 352 3.09 10.54 0.43
C PRO A 352 3.81 11.17 -0.78
N GLN A 353 3.16 12.17 -1.36
CA GLN A 353 3.85 13.16 -2.19
C GLN A 353 4.66 14.07 -1.27
N ILE A 354 5.90 14.39 -1.65
CA ILE A 354 6.80 15.20 -0.81
C ILE A 354 6.15 16.55 -0.47
N GLU A 355 5.57 17.21 -1.46
CA GLU A 355 4.94 18.52 -1.33
C GLU A 355 3.76 18.48 -0.33
N ALA A 356 2.92 17.46 -0.42
CA ALA A 356 1.78 17.29 0.49
C ALA A 356 2.25 17.04 1.93
N LYS A 357 3.31 16.23 2.09
CA LYS A 357 3.92 15.95 3.40
C LYS A 357 4.47 17.21 4.05
N GLU A 358 5.15 18.06 3.27
CA GLU A 358 5.71 19.32 3.74
C GLU A 358 4.61 20.32 4.14
N ILE A 359 3.54 20.46 3.34
CA ILE A 359 2.39 21.32 3.66
C ILE A 359 1.79 20.91 5.01
N LEU A 360 1.47 19.64 5.18
CA LEU A 360 0.86 19.13 6.42
C LEU A 360 1.79 19.30 7.62
N LYS A 361 3.09 19.02 7.45
CA LYS A 361 4.11 19.18 8.50
C LYS A 361 4.28 20.65 8.91
N ALA A 362 4.36 21.57 7.97
CA ALA A 362 4.51 23.01 8.22
C ALA A 362 3.35 23.58 9.06
N HIS A 363 2.14 23.00 8.91
CA HIS A 363 0.95 23.41 9.64
C HIS A 363 0.63 22.53 10.85
N ARG A 364 1.59 21.69 11.27
CA ARG A 364 1.51 20.83 12.47
C ARG A 364 0.31 19.87 12.43
N VAL A 365 -0.02 19.35 11.23
CA VAL A 365 -1.00 18.28 11.09
C VAL A 365 -0.30 16.96 11.42
N GLU A 366 -0.83 16.24 12.40
CA GLU A 366 -0.36 14.92 12.78
C GLU A 366 -0.71 13.92 11.68
N GLN A 367 0.29 13.15 11.22
CA GLN A 367 0.19 12.26 10.07
C GLN A 367 0.46 10.82 10.53
N ILE A 368 -0.60 10.03 10.68
CA ILE A 368 -0.55 8.70 11.27
C ILE A 368 -0.80 7.66 10.17
N PRO A 369 0.18 6.80 9.83
CA PRO A 369 -0.09 5.66 8.99
C PRO A 369 -0.97 4.65 9.74
N PHE A 370 -1.89 4.02 9.01
CA PHE A 370 -2.76 3.00 9.56
C PHE A 370 -1.97 1.76 9.99
N GLU A 371 -2.30 1.22 11.16
CA GLU A 371 -1.85 -0.08 11.65
C GLU A 371 -3.07 -0.89 12.10
N GLY A 372 -3.15 -2.15 11.70
CA GLY A 372 -4.24 -3.02 12.13
C GLY A 372 -4.74 -3.96 11.03
N ILE A 373 -5.88 -4.59 11.31
CA ILE A 373 -6.60 -5.41 10.34
C ILE A 373 -7.24 -4.49 9.31
N THR A 374 -6.92 -4.74 8.05
CA THR A 374 -7.43 -3.96 6.93
C THR A 374 -8.85 -4.38 6.58
N PHE A 375 -9.50 -3.63 5.70
CA PHE A 375 -10.80 -4.00 5.14
C PHE A 375 -10.80 -5.38 4.43
N ASN A 376 -9.66 -5.84 3.89
CA ASN A 376 -9.55 -7.18 3.30
C ASN A 376 -9.62 -8.27 4.37
N GLY A 377 -8.97 -8.04 5.51
CA GLY A 377 -8.95 -8.95 6.65
C GLY A 377 -10.22 -8.85 7.50
N TYR A 378 -10.84 -7.67 7.60
CA TYR A 378 -11.89 -7.36 8.55
C TYR A 378 -13.03 -8.40 8.57
N PHE A 379 -13.64 -8.67 7.43
CA PHE A 379 -14.72 -9.66 7.34
C PHE A 379 -14.19 -11.09 7.43
N ARG A 380 -12.99 -11.39 6.95
CA ARG A 380 -12.37 -12.71 7.06
C ARG A 380 -12.14 -13.10 8.53
N PHE A 381 -11.63 -12.17 9.35
CA PHE A 381 -11.46 -12.40 10.78
C PHE A 381 -12.81 -12.53 11.50
N MET A 382 -13.85 -11.80 11.06
CA MET A 382 -15.21 -11.95 11.60
C MET A 382 -15.87 -13.29 11.23
N GLU A 383 -15.63 -13.85 10.02
CA GLU A 383 -16.15 -15.15 9.59
C GLU A 383 -15.47 -16.31 10.33
N VAL A 384 -14.22 -16.15 10.72
CA VAL A 384 -13.47 -17.13 11.52
C VAL A 384 -14.11 -17.35 12.90
N LEU A 385 -14.90 -16.38 13.39
CA LEU A 385 -15.59 -16.44 14.68
C LEU A 385 -16.97 -17.11 14.63
N ARG A 386 -17.49 -17.43 13.44
CA ARG A 386 -18.74 -18.16 13.25
C ARG A 386 -18.48 -19.62 12.92
#